data_a874e377ed2741736416c18dfb46815b
#
_entry.id   a874e377ed2741736416c18dfb46815b
#
_cell.length_a   1.000
_cell.length_b   1.000
_cell.length_c   1.000
_cell.angle_alpha   90.00
_cell.angle_beta   90.00
_cell.angle_gamma   90.00
#
_symmetry.space_group_name_H-M   'P 1'
#
loop_
_entity.id
_entity.type
_entity.pdbx_description
1 polymer ?
#
loop_
_entity_poly.entity_id
_entity_poly.type
_entity_poly.pdbx_seq_one_letter_code
_entity_poly.pdbx_strand_id
1 'polypeptide(L)'
;IRLSSLRIESDEVVIERLSELRGIGRWTSEMFLMSCLKRLDVFSVGDAGLRRAMRYLYQLHDPSDADLVALAEHWRPYRSVASWHLWRALDNHWIE
;
A
#
# COMPACT_ATOMS: atom_id res chain seq x y z
N ILE A 1 5.10 15.73 -16.31
CA ILE A 1 5.26 14.28 -16.11
C ILE A 1 4.50 13.52 -17.17
N ARG A 2 5.17 12.61 -17.81
CA ARG A 2 4.53 11.68 -18.73
C ARG A 2 4.20 10.40 -17.99
N LEU A 3 2.93 10.07 -17.87
CA LEU A 3 2.50 8.86 -17.17
C LEU A 3 3.08 7.60 -17.82
N SER A 4 3.20 7.59 -19.15
CA SER A 4 3.74 6.43 -19.86
C SER A 4 5.19 6.12 -19.50
N SER A 5 5.99 7.14 -19.16
CA SER A 5 7.38 6.94 -18.77
C SER A 5 7.52 6.37 -17.36
N LEU A 6 6.49 6.52 -16.52
CA LEU A 6 6.52 5.98 -15.17
C LEU A 6 6.41 4.45 -15.14
N ARG A 7 5.89 3.84 -16.19
CA ARG A 7 5.70 2.39 -16.24
C ARG A 7 7.01 1.61 -16.13
N ILE A 8 8.12 2.19 -16.58
CA ILE A 8 9.43 1.54 -16.57
C ILE A 8 10.26 1.86 -15.33
N GLU A 9 9.75 2.77 -14.48
CA GLU A 9 10.48 3.21 -13.29
C GLU A 9 10.16 2.34 -12.09
N SER A 10 11.06 2.33 -11.10
CA SER A 10 10.81 1.64 -9.84
C SER A 10 9.71 2.34 -9.05
N ASP A 11 9.13 1.61 -8.09
CA ASP A 11 8.09 2.16 -7.22
C ASP A 11 8.55 3.45 -6.53
N GLU A 12 9.75 3.46 -5.95
CA GLU A 12 10.25 4.64 -5.23
C GLU A 12 10.44 5.83 -6.16
N VAL A 13 10.89 5.62 -7.38
CA VAL A 13 11.05 6.69 -8.37
C VAL A 13 9.68 7.26 -8.74
N VAL A 14 8.69 6.40 -8.94
CA VAL A 14 7.33 6.84 -9.25
C VAL A 14 6.77 7.67 -8.10
N ILE A 15 6.92 7.20 -6.86
CA ILE A 15 6.45 7.93 -5.69
C ILE A 15 7.12 9.29 -5.60
N GLU A 16 8.43 9.35 -5.79
CA GLU A 16 9.18 10.59 -5.73
C GLU A 16 8.68 11.58 -6.78
N ARG A 17 8.51 11.14 -8.02
CA ARG A 17 8.05 12.01 -9.11
C ARG A 17 6.64 12.51 -8.91
N LEU A 18 5.73 11.64 -8.47
CA LEU A 18 4.35 12.04 -8.22
C LEU A 18 4.25 12.97 -7.01
N SER A 19 5.07 12.74 -6.00
CA SER A 19 5.05 13.58 -4.80
C SER A 19 5.57 14.99 -5.04
N GLU A 20 6.24 15.24 -6.16
CA GLU A 20 6.61 16.60 -6.57
C GLU A 20 5.39 17.42 -6.97
N LEU A 21 4.30 16.77 -7.32
CA LEU A 21 3.06 17.47 -7.70
C LEU A 21 2.34 17.93 -6.42
N ARG A 22 1.84 19.16 -6.50
CA ARG A 22 1.16 19.77 -5.36
C ARG A 22 -0.07 18.96 -4.97
N GLY A 23 -0.17 18.62 -3.70
CA GLY A 23 -1.32 17.87 -3.18
C GLY A 23 -1.20 16.36 -3.31
N ILE A 24 -0.11 15.85 -3.87
CA ILE A 24 0.12 14.41 -4.02
C ILE A 24 1.16 13.97 -2.99
N GLY A 25 0.72 13.19 -2.01
CA GLY A 25 1.61 12.63 -1.01
C GLY A 25 1.95 11.17 -1.30
N ARG A 26 2.65 10.54 -0.35
CA ARG A 26 3.08 9.15 -0.51
C ARG A 26 1.90 8.19 -0.63
N TRP A 27 0.87 8.33 0.21
CA TRP A 27 -0.30 7.45 0.17
C TRP A 27 -0.97 7.47 -1.21
N THR A 28 -1.21 8.68 -1.74
CA THR A 28 -1.83 8.85 -3.07
C THR A 28 -0.96 8.23 -4.15
N SER A 29 0.37 8.41 -4.06
CA SER A 29 1.30 7.82 -5.02
C SER A 29 1.28 6.29 -4.96
N GLU A 30 1.17 5.72 -3.77
CA GLU A 30 1.07 4.27 -3.59
C GLU A 30 -0.24 3.73 -4.19
N MET A 31 -1.35 4.46 -4.00
CA MET A 31 -2.61 4.08 -4.60
C MET A 31 -2.53 4.12 -6.14
N PHE A 32 -1.83 5.11 -6.68
CA PHE A 32 -1.61 5.21 -8.12
C PHE A 32 -0.81 4.00 -8.64
N LEU A 33 0.24 3.60 -7.93
CA LEU A 33 1.03 2.42 -8.30
C LEU A 33 0.15 1.18 -8.41
N MET A 34 -0.70 0.96 -7.43
CA MET A 34 -1.56 -0.21 -7.41
C MET A 34 -2.67 -0.15 -8.45
N SER A 35 -3.35 0.99 -8.56
CA SER A 35 -4.58 1.12 -9.37
C SER A 35 -4.31 1.40 -10.83
N CYS A 36 -3.36 2.28 -11.12
CA CYS A 36 -3.10 2.74 -12.49
C CYS A 36 -1.96 1.99 -13.15
N LEU A 37 -0.87 1.76 -12.43
CA LEU A 37 0.27 1.01 -12.97
C LEU A 37 0.19 -0.48 -12.70
N LYS A 38 -0.81 -0.92 -11.95
CA LYS A 38 -1.07 -2.34 -11.65
C LYS A 38 0.12 -3.04 -11.02
N ARG A 39 0.85 -2.33 -10.16
CA ARG A 39 1.98 -2.92 -9.43
C ARG A 39 1.45 -3.87 -8.35
N LEU A 40 1.97 -5.08 -8.32
CA LEU A 40 1.44 -6.14 -7.46
C LEU A 40 2.09 -6.21 -6.09
N ASP A 41 3.22 -5.54 -5.92
CA ASP A 41 4.00 -5.65 -4.68
C ASP A 41 4.26 -4.29 -4.05
N VAL A 42 3.17 -3.60 -3.72
CA VAL A 42 3.20 -2.32 -3.02
C VAL A 42 2.52 -2.47 -1.68
N PHE A 43 3.13 -1.94 -0.62
CA PHE A 43 2.54 -1.90 0.71
C PHE A 43 2.45 -0.47 1.19
N SER A 44 1.23 -0.04 1.54
CA SER A 44 0.96 1.32 2.01
C SER A 44 0.86 1.32 3.53
N VAL A 45 1.98 1.43 4.23
CA VAL A 45 2.03 1.34 5.69
C VAL A 45 1.22 2.45 6.35
N GLY A 46 1.06 3.59 5.69
CA GLY A 46 0.29 4.72 6.22
C GLY A 46 -1.21 4.60 6.02
N ASP A 47 -1.68 3.57 5.31
CA ASP A 47 -3.11 3.42 5.05
C ASP A 47 -3.86 2.97 6.31
N ALA A 48 -4.81 3.79 6.76
CA ALA A 48 -5.53 3.52 8.01
C ALA A 48 -6.31 2.21 7.98
N GLY A 49 -6.91 1.89 6.84
CA GLY A 49 -7.66 0.65 6.68
C GLY A 49 -6.77 -0.58 6.78
N LEU A 50 -5.63 -0.57 6.09
CA LEU A 50 -4.67 -1.67 6.17
C LEU A 50 -4.14 -1.85 7.59
N ARG A 51 -3.79 -0.76 8.26
CA ARG A 51 -3.30 -0.82 9.64
C ARG A 51 -4.34 -1.45 10.55
N ARG A 52 -5.60 -1.06 10.41
CA ARG A 52 -6.69 -1.62 11.21
C ARG A 52 -6.89 -3.11 10.92
N ALA A 53 -6.89 -3.50 9.65
CA ALA A 53 -7.04 -4.89 9.26
C ALA A 53 -5.90 -5.76 9.79
N MET A 54 -4.67 -5.27 9.73
CA MET A 54 -3.51 -6.01 10.22
C MET A 54 -3.54 -6.15 11.74
N ARG A 55 -3.93 -5.10 12.45
CA ARG A 55 -4.07 -5.19 13.91
C ARG A 55 -5.07 -6.27 14.31
N TYR A 56 -6.18 -6.35 13.59
CA TYR A 56 -7.19 -7.36 13.85
C TYR A 56 -6.68 -8.76 13.51
N LEU A 57 -6.13 -8.91 12.29
CA LEU A 57 -5.71 -10.21 11.76
C LEU A 57 -4.59 -10.84 12.58
N TYR A 58 -3.60 -10.04 12.97
CA TYR A 58 -2.44 -10.52 13.72
C TYR A 58 -2.55 -10.27 15.21
N GLN A 59 -3.68 -9.76 15.69
CA GLN A 59 -3.92 -9.49 17.10
C GLN A 59 -2.83 -8.60 17.71
N LEU A 60 -2.53 -7.50 17.02
CA LEU A 60 -1.46 -6.61 17.43
C LEU A 60 -1.98 -5.51 18.36
N HIS A 61 -1.12 -5.10 19.29
CA HIS A 61 -1.36 -3.98 20.18
C HIS A 61 -0.36 -2.87 19.88
N ASP A 62 -0.86 -1.77 19.33
CA ASP A 62 -0.08 -0.57 19.03
C ASP A 62 1.20 -0.85 18.21
N PRO A 63 1.09 -1.49 17.03
CA PRO A 63 2.27 -1.82 16.24
C PRO A 63 2.89 -0.55 15.63
N SER A 64 4.22 -0.55 15.53
CA SER A 64 4.96 0.49 14.82
C SER A 64 4.86 0.27 13.31
N ASP A 65 5.23 1.31 12.53
CA ASP A 65 5.33 1.15 11.08
C ASP A 65 6.30 0.03 10.70
N ALA A 66 7.43 -0.06 11.42
CA ALA A 66 8.41 -1.11 11.18
C ALA A 66 7.83 -2.50 11.42
N ASP A 67 7.01 -2.66 12.46
CA ASP A 67 6.34 -3.94 12.74
C ASP A 67 5.45 -4.34 11.57
N LEU A 68 4.66 -3.41 11.05
CA LEU A 68 3.74 -3.69 9.96
C LEU A 68 4.47 -3.98 8.66
N VAL A 69 5.54 -3.22 8.38
CA VAL A 69 6.37 -3.46 7.20
C VAL A 69 6.99 -4.86 7.26
N ALA A 70 7.50 -5.26 8.43
CA ALA A 70 8.09 -6.58 8.61
C ALA A 70 7.08 -7.70 8.37
N LEU A 71 5.85 -7.54 8.85
CA LEU A 71 4.79 -8.51 8.60
C LEU A 71 4.45 -8.60 7.12
N ALA A 72 4.35 -7.45 6.44
CA ALA A 72 4.01 -7.40 5.03
C ALA A 72 5.11 -8.01 4.14
N GLU A 73 6.35 -8.14 4.62
CA GLU A 73 7.40 -8.83 3.87
C GLU A 73 7.01 -10.27 3.52
N HIS A 74 6.21 -10.91 4.38
CA HIS A 74 5.74 -12.28 4.13
C HIS A 74 4.79 -12.35 2.92
N TRP A 75 4.24 -11.22 2.48
CA TRP A 75 3.31 -11.16 1.35
C TRP A 75 4.03 -10.98 0.00
N ARG A 76 5.33 -10.70 0.02
CA ARG A 76 6.07 -10.51 -1.23
C ARG A 76 6.01 -11.75 -2.09
N PRO A 77 5.94 -11.62 -3.40
CA PRO A 77 5.92 -10.38 -4.19
C PRO A 77 4.50 -9.85 -4.49
N TYR A 78 3.54 -10.14 -3.62
CA TYR A 78 2.13 -9.83 -3.85
C TYR A 78 1.53 -8.95 -2.76
N ARG A 79 2.28 -7.98 -2.24
CA ARG A 79 1.80 -7.12 -1.15
C ARG A 79 0.56 -6.32 -1.52
N SER A 80 0.43 -5.91 -2.79
CA SER A 80 -0.78 -5.22 -3.26
C SER A 80 -1.98 -6.16 -3.25
N VAL A 81 -1.77 -7.39 -3.70
CA VAL A 81 -2.85 -8.40 -3.76
C VAL A 81 -3.37 -8.69 -2.35
N ALA A 82 -2.45 -8.88 -1.39
CA ALA A 82 -2.84 -9.09 0.00
C ALA A 82 -3.60 -7.88 0.55
N SER A 83 -3.15 -6.67 0.21
CA SER A 83 -3.81 -5.43 0.63
C SER A 83 -5.24 -5.35 0.08
N TRP A 84 -5.44 -5.71 -1.18
CA TRP A 84 -6.77 -5.71 -1.79
C TRP A 84 -7.72 -6.65 -1.05
N HIS A 85 -7.23 -7.82 -0.67
CA HIS A 85 -8.03 -8.78 0.10
C HIS A 85 -8.39 -8.24 1.48
N LEU A 86 -7.46 -7.56 2.15
CA LEU A 86 -7.73 -6.96 3.45
C LEU A 86 -8.74 -5.82 3.34
N TRP A 87 -8.61 -4.95 2.35
CA TRP A 87 -9.60 -3.90 2.12
C TRP A 87 -10.98 -4.49 1.84
N ARG A 88 -11.04 -5.56 1.05
CA ARG A 88 -12.30 -6.22 0.75
C ARG A 88 -12.92 -6.83 2.00
N ALA A 89 -12.10 -7.41 2.87
CA ALA A 89 -12.59 -7.96 4.14
C ALA A 89 -13.17 -6.87 5.04
N LEU A 90 -12.54 -5.69 5.07
CA LEU A 90 -13.08 -4.55 5.80
C LEU A 90 -14.41 -4.07 5.20
N ASP A 91 -14.47 -3.94 3.88
CA ASP A 91 -15.68 -3.45 3.18
C ASP A 91 -16.85 -4.41 3.38
N ASN A 92 -16.59 -5.68 3.47
CA ASN A 92 -17.63 -6.70 3.67
C ASN A 92 -17.87 -7.02 5.15
N HIS A 93 -17.23 -6.29 6.06
CA HIS A 93 -17.36 -6.48 7.51
C HIS A 93 -16.98 -7.88 7.97
N TRP A 94 -16.07 -8.55 7.26
CA TRP A 94 -15.54 -9.85 7.69
C TRP A 94 -14.56 -9.71 8.84
N ILE A 95 -13.93 -8.52 8.93
CA ILE A 95 -13.05 -8.15 10.04
C ILE A 95 -13.40 -6.72 10.46
N GLU A 96 -13.01 -6.35 11.68
CA GLU A 96 -13.23 -5.03 12.25
C GLU A 96 -11.91 -4.36 12.60
#